data_5d24af37b098de00cddac718b1802c22
#
_entry.id   5d24af37b098de00cddac718b1802c22
#
_cell.length_a   1.000
_cell.length_b   1.000
_cell.length_c   1.000
_cell.angle_alpha   90.00
_cell.angle_beta   90.00
_cell.angle_gamma   90.00
#
_symmetry.space_group_name_H-M   'P 1'
#
loop_
_entity.id
_entity.type
_entity.pdbx_description
1 polymer ?
#
loop_
_entity_poly.entity_id
_entity_poly.type
_entity_poly.pdbx_seq_one_letter_code
_entity_poly.pdbx_strand_id
1 'polypeptide(L)'
;MEVKIEQSWKNALAGEFEKPYFASLVRFLHNEKASGKKIFPPGSQIFRAFDLTPLDQVKVVILGQDPYHGPGQAHGLSFSVPDNIPAPPSLKNIFKEIESDLGVRMSGYPNLEKWARQGVLLLNAVLTVRSGEAASHSKIGWEEFTDAVIRYVSDNCEGVVFMLWGNFARSKRDLIDRQRHYVLEAAHPSPLARGAFFGCRHFSRANDILSSIGRQPVDWQL
;
A
#
# COMPACT_ATOMS: atom_id res chain seq x y z
N MET A 1 21.78 7.41 10.39
CA MET A 1 20.43 7.68 10.94
C MET A 1 19.68 6.36 11.11
N GLU A 2 19.05 6.19 12.25
CA GLU A 2 18.32 4.97 12.53
C GLU A 2 16.87 5.09 12.03
N VAL A 3 16.48 4.23 11.08
CA VAL A 3 15.10 4.15 10.59
C VAL A 3 14.32 3.18 11.48
N LYS A 4 13.22 3.66 12.03
CA LYS A 4 12.31 2.83 12.85
C LYS A 4 11.31 2.12 11.95
N ILE A 5 11.62 0.89 11.61
CA ILE A 5 10.81 -0.01 10.79
C ILE A 5 10.92 -1.43 11.35
N GLU A 6 9.92 -2.27 11.09
CA GLU A 6 9.92 -3.67 11.54
C GLU A 6 11.21 -4.37 11.09
N GLN A 7 11.72 -5.26 11.95
CA GLN A 7 13.08 -5.78 11.86
C GLN A 7 13.38 -6.54 10.55
N SER A 8 12.44 -7.36 10.05
CA SER A 8 12.67 -8.11 8.80
C SER A 8 12.85 -7.17 7.60
N TRP A 9 12.06 -6.09 7.56
CA TRP A 9 12.20 -5.05 6.55
C TRP A 9 13.46 -4.20 6.74
N LYS A 10 13.81 -3.92 7.98
CA LYS A 10 15.05 -3.18 8.29
C LYS A 10 16.27 -3.92 7.75
N ASN A 11 16.31 -5.24 7.94
CA ASN A 11 17.39 -6.07 7.41
C ASN A 11 17.37 -6.13 5.87
N ALA A 12 16.20 -6.33 5.29
CA ALA A 12 16.03 -6.45 3.85
C ALA A 12 16.42 -5.17 3.09
N LEU A 13 16.08 -4.01 3.66
CA LEU A 13 16.23 -2.71 3.03
C LEU A 13 17.43 -1.91 3.55
N ALA A 14 18.30 -2.52 4.35
CA ALA A 14 19.44 -1.85 4.97
C ALA A 14 20.29 -1.06 3.96
N GLY A 15 20.54 -1.64 2.78
CA GLY A 15 21.30 -0.99 1.72
C GLY A 15 20.60 0.25 1.13
N GLU A 16 19.26 0.28 1.12
CA GLU A 16 18.51 1.44 0.63
C GLU A 16 18.64 2.64 1.58
N PHE A 17 18.64 2.40 2.88
CA PHE A 17 18.76 3.47 3.89
C PHE A 17 20.13 4.17 3.87
N GLU A 18 21.14 3.55 3.28
CA GLU A 18 22.50 4.12 3.16
C GLU A 18 22.70 4.89 1.85
N LYS A 19 21.77 4.80 0.90
CA LYS A 19 21.90 5.48 -0.39
C LYS A 19 21.71 6.99 -0.29
N PRO A 20 22.39 7.76 -1.16
CA PRO A 20 22.29 9.23 -1.16
C PRO A 20 20.86 9.75 -1.33
N TYR A 21 20.02 9.09 -2.15
CA TYR A 21 18.64 9.53 -2.34
C TYR A 21 17.85 9.48 -1.04
N PHE A 22 18.09 8.44 -0.21
CA PHE A 22 17.38 8.29 1.05
C PHE A 22 17.80 9.38 2.06
N ALA A 23 19.09 9.69 2.12
CA ALA A 23 19.58 10.81 2.93
C ALA A 23 18.96 12.14 2.50
N SER A 24 18.83 12.37 1.18
CA SER A 24 18.19 13.57 0.64
C SER A 24 16.70 13.63 0.97
N LEU A 25 16.00 12.49 0.88
CA LEU A 25 14.60 12.35 1.26
C LEU A 25 14.38 12.73 2.73
N VAL A 26 15.19 12.21 3.62
CA VAL A 26 15.10 12.50 5.05
C VAL A 26 15.37 13.99 5.33
N ARG A 27 16.37 14.54 4.69
CA ARG A 27 16.70 15.96 4.82
C ARG A 27 15.54 16.83 4.35
N PHE A 28 14.92 16.48 3.22
CA PHE A 28 13.74 17.17 2.73
C PHE A 28 12.61 17.18 3.76
N LEU A 29 12.29 16.02 4.35
CA LEU A 29 11.23 15.93 5.36
C LEU A 29 11.54 16.72 6.62
N HIS A 30 12.79 16.73 7.07
CA HIS A 30 13.21 17.56 8.20
C HIS A 30 13.07 19.06 7.89
N ASN A 31 13.44 19.48 6.68
CA ASN A 31 13.29 20.87 6.25
C ASN A 31 11.82 21.29 6.14
N GLU A 32 10.95 20.43 5.65
CA GLU A 32 9.49 20.66 5.63
C GLU A 32 8.97 20.95 7.05
N LYS A 33 9.33 20.10 8.00
CA LYS A 33 8.93 20.28 9.41
C LYS A 33 9.51 21.55 10.03
N ALA A 34 10.79 21.81 9.80
CA ALA A 34 11.45 23.01 10.28
C ALA A 34 10.83 24.30 9.72
N SER A 35 10.28 24.23 8.51
CA SER A 35 9.56 25.34 7.87
C SER A 35 8.08 25.45 8.29
N GLY A 36 7.66 24.68 9.29
CA GLY A 36 6.29 24.68 9.80
C GLY A 36 5.26 23.98 8.91
N LYS A 37 5.69 23.20 7.92
CA LYS A 37 4.79 22.42 7.07
C LYS A 37 4.26 21.21 7.81
N LYS A 38 2.96 20.97 7.69
CA LYS A 38 2.32 19.80 8.26
C LYS A 38 2.39 18.65 7.25
N ILE A 39 2.90 17.51 7.70
CA ILE A 39 3.09 16.31 6.87
C ILE A 39 2.21 15.18 7.38
N PHE A 40 1.61 14.43 6.48
CA PHE A 40 0.85 13.22 6.78
C PHE A 40 1.51 11.98 6.14
N PRO A 41 1.35 10.80 6.74
CA PRO A 41 0.85 10.56 8.10
C PRO A 41 1.83 11.06 9.17
N PRO A 42 1.46 11.00 10.46
CA PRO A 42 2.40 11.26 11.55
C PRO A 42 3.66 10.40 11.42
N GLY A 43 4.81 10.92 11.86
CA GLY A 43 6.10 10.26 11.66
C GLY A 43 6.15 8.80 12.12
N SER A 44 5.48 8.48 13.24
CA SER A 44 5.40 7.12 13.78
C SER A 44 4.58 6.15 12.89
N GLN A 45 3.86 6.66 11.90
CA GLN A 45 2.98 5.86 11.05
C GLN A 45 3.45 5.77 9.58
N ILE A 46 4.54 6.43 9.22
CA ILE A 46 5.06 6.42 7.84
C ILE A 46 5.32 4.98 7.35
N PHE A 47 5.88 4.14 8.20
CA PHE A 47 6.20 2.73 7.87
C PHE A 47 5.22 1.72 8.44
N ARG A 48 3.99 2.14 8.76
CA ARG A 48 3.00 1.25 9.39
C ARG A 48 2.66 0.03 8.55
N ALA A 49 2.62 0.16 7.22
CA ALA A 49 2.37 -0.98 6.33
C ALA A 49 3.40 -2.11 6.55
N PHE A 50 4.65 -1.73 6.74
CA PHE A 50 5.75 -2.66 7.01
C PHE A 50 5.68 -3.22 8.44
N ASP A 51 5.33 -2.38 9.40
CA ASP A 51 5.25 -2.78 10.81
C ASP A 51 4.15 -3.83 11.05
N LEU A 52 3.04 -3.71 10.34
CA LEU A 52 1.90 -4.64 10.47
C LEU A 52 2.04 -5.90 9.60
N THR A 53 2.88 -5.85 8.56
CA THR A 53 3.06 -6.96 7.63
C THR A 53 4.56 -7.26 7.49
N PRO A 54 5.14 -8.05 8.39
CA PRO A 54 6.53 -8.51 8.27
C PRO A 54 6.78 -9.18 6.91
N LEU A 55 8.02 -9.11 6.43
CA LEU A 55 8.38 -9.55 5.09
C LEU A 55 8.01 -11.01 4.81
N ASP A 56 8.23 -11.91 5.77
CA ASP A 56 7.93 -13.33 5.64
C ASP A 56 6.43 -13.66 5.63
N GLN A 57 5.58 -12.69 5.98
CA GLN A 57 4.13 -12.85 6.01
C GLN A 57 3.43 -12.25 4.79
N VAL A 58 4.14 -11.58 3.90
CA VAL A 58 3.54 -10.95 2.72
C VAL A 58 2.93 -12.00 1.81
N LYS A 59 1.62 -11.92 1.59
CA LYS A 59 0.84 -12.76 0.67
C LYS A 59 0.29 -11.96 -0.51
N VAL A 60 -0.14 -10.76 -0.22
CA VAL A 60 -0.77 -9.84 -1.19
C VAL A 60 -0.12 -8.47 -1.03
N VAL A 61 0.12 -7.79 -2.14
CA VAL A 61 0.53 -6.39 -2.16
C VAL A 61 -0.55 -5.59 -2.88
N ILE A 62 -1.11 -4.59 -2.21
CA ILE A 62 -2.01 -3.62 -2.83
C ILE A 62 -1.28 -2.29 -2.90
N LEU A 63 -1.03 -1.82 -4.12
CA LEU A 63 -0.25 -0.61 -4.35
C LEU A 63 -1.16 0.60 -4.53
N GLY A 64 -1.08 1.55 -3.58
CA GLY A 64 -1.66 2.89 -3.70
C GLY A 64 -0.63 3.90 -4.23
N GLN A 65 -1.05 5.13 -4.46
CA GLN A 65 -0.19 6.18 -4.99
C GLN A 65 0.45 7.01 -3.88
N ASP A 66 -0.28 7.91 -3.26
CA ASP A 66 0.19 8.73 -2.14
C ASP A 66 -0.85 8.76 -1.01
N PRO A 67 -0.46 9.20 0.21
CA PRO A 67 -1.38 9.25 1.33
C PRO A 67 -2.49 10.28 1.12
N TYR A 68 -3.61 10.09 1.79
CA TYR A 68 -4.64 11.13 1.88
C TYR A 68 -4.06 12.40 2.49
N HIS A 69 -4.39 13.55 1.91
CA HIS A 69 -3.85 14.85 2.35
C HIS A 69 -4.78 15.62 3.30
N GLY A 70 -5.95 15.06 3.60
CA GLY A 70 -6.89 15.65 4.56
C GLY A 70 -6.50 15.33 6.01
N PRO A 71 -6.90 16.20 6.97
CA PRO A 71 -6.56 15.98 8.37
C PRO A 71 -7.09 14.65 8.90
N GLY A 72 -6.22 13.89 9.59
CA GLY A 72 -6.58 12.65 10.26
C GLY A 72 -6.86 11.46 9.37
N GLN A 73 -6.72 11.56 8.04
CA GLN A 73 -7.05 10.48 7.10
C GLN A 73 -5.92 9.48 6.93
N ALA A 74 -4.70 9.94 6.63
CA ALA A 74 -3.56 9.05 6.40
C ALA A 74 -3.05 8.46 7.71
N HIS A 75 -2.86 7.13 7.74
CA HIS A 75 -2.28 6.45 8.89
C HIS A 75 -1.28 5.35 8.50
N GLY A 76 -0.71 5.44 7.29
CA GLY A 76 0.39 4.59 6.87
C GLY A 76 0.00 3.32 6.11
N LEU A 77 -1.29 3.14 5.79
CA LEU A 77 -1.82 2.02 5.01
C LEU A 77 -2.54 2.56 3.78
N SER A 78 -2.22 2.05 2.59
CA SER A 78 -2.89 2.48 1.37
C SER A 78 -4.41 2.26 1.44
N PHE A 79 -5.17 3.22 0.93
CA PHE A 79 -6.65 3.25 0.91
C PHE A 79 -7.34 3.34 2.28
N SER A 80 -6.66 3.01 3.36
CA SER A 80 -7.19 2.92 4.72
C SER A 80 -7.27 4.29 5.40
N VAL A 81 -8.26 4.46 6.27
CA VAL A 81 -8.34 5.59 7.21
C VAL A 81 -8.63 5.07 8.61
N PRO A 82 -8.33 5.86 9.67
CA PRO A 82 -8.66 5.47 11.04
C PRO A 82 -10.14 5.26 11.27
N ASP A 83 -10.48 4.55 12.36
CA ASP A 83 -11.83 4.12 12.71
C ASP A 83 -12.88 5.24 12.71
N ASN A 84 -12.49 6.43 13.15
CA ASN A 84 -13.37 7.59 13.31
C ASN A 84 -13.49 8.47 12.06
N ILE A 85 -12.85 8.08 10.96
CA ILE A 85 -12.85 8.82 9.70
C ILE A 85 -13.75 8.10 8.70
N PRO A 86 -14.68 8.80 8.01
CA PRO A 86 -15.50 8.17 6.99
C PRO A 86 -14.68 7.58 5.85
N ALA A 87 -15.08 6.43 5.34
CA ALA A 87 -14.42 5.80 4.20
C ALA A 87 -14.41 6.75 2.99
N PRO A 88 -13.23 7.06 2.41
CA PRO A 88 -13.15 7.85 1.18
C PRO A 88 -13.79 7.13 -0.01
N PRO A 89 -14.13 7.86 -1.10
CA PRO A 89 -14.84 7.29 -2.24
C PRO A 89 -14.19 6.04 -2.86
N SER A 90 -12.87 6.01 -3.01
CA SER A 90 -12.17 4.83 -3.54
C SER A 90 -12.35 3.62 -2.62
N LEU A 91 -12.26 3.81 -1.30
CA LEU A 91 -12.45 2.73 -0.34
C LEU A 91 -13.89 2.21 -0.34
N LYS A 92 -14.87 3.10 -0.47
CA LYS A 92 -16.28 2.68 -0.64
C LYS A 92 -16.48 1.82 -1.86
N ASN A 93 -15.81 2.14 -2.96
CA ASN A 93 -15.88 1.32 -4.19
C ASN A 93 -15.18 -0.03 -4.01
N ILE A 94 -14.06 -0.08 -3.29
CA ILE A 94 -13.41 -1.34 -2.92
C ILE A 94 -14.40 -2.22 -2.14
N PHE A 95 -15.09 -1.67 -1.16
CA PHE A 95 -16.07 -2.42 -0.37
C PHE A 95 -17.23 -2.93 -1.21
N LYS A 96 -17.75 -2.12 -2.15
CA LYS A 96 -18.80 -2.57 -3.07
C LYS A 96 -18.35 -3.74 -3.95
N GLU A 97 -17.12 -3.69 -4.42
CA GLU A 97 -16.56 -4.80 -5.21
C GLU A 97 -16.40 -6.07 -4.37
N ILE A 98 -15.94 -5.96 -3.13
CA ILE A 98 -15.84 -7.11 -2.21
C ILE A 98 -17.21 -7.74 -1.98
N GLU A 99 -18.23 -6.93 -1.73
CA GLU A 99 -19.61 -7.42 -1.54
C GLU A 99 -20.12 -8.18 -2.78
N SER A 100 -19.92 -7.59 -3.95
CA SER A 100 -20.32 -8.21 -5.21
C SER A 100 -19.52 -9.47 -5.56
N ASP A 101 -18.21 -9.45 -5.32
CA ASP A 101 -17.30 -10.55 -5.66
C ASP A 101 -17.47 -11.75 -4.72
N LEU A 102 -17.55 -11.51 -3.42
CA LEU A 102 -17.55 -12.56 -2.39
C LEU A 102 -18.94 -12.91 -1.85
N GLY A 103 -19.97 -12.13 -2.20
CA GLY A 103 -21.31 -12.33 -1.65
C GLY A 103 -21.41 -12.07 -0.15
N VAL A 104 -20.53 -11.25 0.41
CA VAL A 104 -20.49 -10.87 1.81
C VAL A 104 -21.01 -9.45 2.00
N ARG A 105 -21.39 -9.10 3.23
CA ARG A 105 -21.74 -7.73 3.58
C ARG A 105 -20.58 -7.07 4.29
N MET A 106 -20.18 -5.89 3.82
CA MET A 106 -19.17 -5.07 4.48
C MET A 106 -19.83 -4.14 5.50
N SER A 107 -19.22 -4.03 6.69
CA SER A 107 -19.75 -3.17 7.76
C SER A 107 -19.60 -1.68 7.48
N GLY A 108 -18.72 -1.33 6.52
CA GLY A 108 -18.29 0.05 6.29
C GLY A 108 -17.15 0.51 7.20
N TYR A 109 -16.62 -0.38 8.03
CA TYR A 109 -15.47 -0.11 8.89
C TYR A 109 -14.24 0.23 8.01
N PRO A 110 -13.64 1.45 8.16
CA PRO A 110 -12.75 1.97 7.14
C PRO A 110 -11.27 1.67 7.39
N ASN A 111 -10.94 1.07 8.51
CA ASN A 111 -9.58 0.75 8.90
C ASN A 111 -9.21 -0.64 8.40
N LEU A 112 -8.20 -0.74 7.53
CA LEU A 112 -7.78 -1.97 6.88
C LEU A 112 -6.68 -2.74 7.64
N GLU A 113 -6.42 -2.41 8.90
CA GLU A 113 -5.41 -3.12 9.70
C GLU A 113 -5.64 -4.63 9.75
N LYS A 114 -6.88 -5.08 9.77
CA LYS A 114 -7.20 -6.52 9.73
C LYS A 114 -6.62 -7.21 8.51
N TRP A 115 -6.63 -6.55 7.34
CA TRP A 115 -5.99 -7.10 6.14
C TRP A 115 -4.48 -7.14 6.29
N ALA A 116 -3.88 -6.04 6.76
CA ALA A 116 -2.44 -5.94 6.96
C ALA A 116 -1.91 -7.05 7.88
N ARG A 117 -2.61 -7.32 8.97
CA ARG A 117 -2.25 -8.37 9.93
C ARG A 117 -2.36 -9.78 9.36
N GLN A 118 -3.06 -9.96 8.25
CA GLN A 118 -3.17 -11.24 7.54
C GLN A 118 -2.14 -11.40 6.41
N GLY A 119 -1.25 -10.45 6.22
CA GLY A 119 -0.22 -10.52 5.19
C GLY A 119 -0.53 -9.69 3.93
N VAL A 120 -1.45 -8.77 4.00
CA VAL A 120 -1.72 -7.80 2.91
C VAL A 120 -0.86 -6.56 3.14
N LEU A 121 0.19 -6.39 2.34
CA LEU A 121 1.03 -5.20 2.37
C LEU A 121 0.31 -4.05 1.65
N LEU A 122 -0.24 -3.14 2.44
CA LEU A 122 -0.98 -1.96 1.94
C LEU A 122 0.01 -0.81 1.73
N LEU A 123 0.71 -0.86 0.60
CA LEU A 123 1.83 0.01 0.28
C LEU A 123 1.39 1.18 -0.61
N ASN A 124 1.70 2.41 -0.18
CA ASN A 124 1.69 3.55 -1.09
C ASN A 124 3.06 3.69 -1.77
N ALA A 125 3.08 4.13 -3.03
CA ALA A 125 4.34 4.39 -3.73
C ALA A 125 5.08 5.60 -3.15
N VAL A 126 4.34 6.58 -2.64
CA VAL A 126 4.84 7.76 -1.93
C VAL A 126 4.31 7.68 -0.50
N LEU A 127 5.18 7.76 0.50
CA LEU A 127 4.80 7.47 1.89
C LEU A 127 4.45 8.69 2.74
N THR A 128 4.66 9.89 2.20
CA THR A 128 4.29 11.14 2.87
C THR A 128 3.61 12.11 1.91
N VAL A 129 2.89 13.06 2.47
CA VAL A 129 2.24 14.14 1.71
C VAL A 129 2.17 15.39 2.59
N ARG A 130 2.25 16.58 1.99
CA ARG A 130 1.99 17.83 2.69
C ARG A 130 0.49 18.03 2.85
N SER A 131 0.07 18.48 4.03
CA SER A 131 -1.34 18.76 4.36
C SER A 131 -2.00 19.61 3.28
N GLY A 132 -3.11 19.12 2.73
CA GLY A 132 -3.92 19.84 1.73
C GLY A 132 -3.33 19.88 0.32
N GLU A 133 -2.16 19.31 0.08
CA GLU A 133 -1.47 19.39 -1.21
C GLU A 133 -1.21 17.99 -1.78
N ALA A 134 -2.18 17.47 -2.54
CA ALA A 134 -2.06 16.15 -3.19
C ALA A 134 -0.78 16.05 -4.03
N ALA A 135 -0.13 14.90 -3.99
CA ALA A 135 1.10 14.58 -4.74
C ALA A 135 2.30 15.52 -4.44
N SER A 136 2.25 16.30 -3.37
CA SER A 136 3.30 17.27 -3.03
C SER A 136 4.67 16.64 -2.78
N HIS A 137 4.74 15.37 -2.40
CA HIS A 137 5.98 14.64 -2.14
C HIS A 137 6.31 13.58 -3.20
N SER A 138 5.69 13.65 -4.38
CA SER A 138 5.83 12.61 -5.42
C SER A 138 7.23 12.51 -6.04
N LYS A 139 8.09 13.52 -5.87
CA LYS A 139 9.42 13.56 -6.52
C LYS A 139 10.57 13.73 -5.56
N ILE A 140 10.38 13.35 -4.29
CA ILE A 140 11.40 13.57 -3.26
C ILE A 140 12.26 12.33 -2.96
N GLY A 141 11.96 11.19 -3.60
CA GLY A 141 12.71 9.94 -3.43
C GLY A 141 11.91 8.74 -2.95
N TRP A 142 10.66 8.91 -2.52
CA TRP A 142 9.84 7.78 -2.05
C TRP A 142 9.64 6.70 -3.10
N GLU A 143 9.43 7.06 -4.36
CA GLU A 143 9.21 6.06 -5.41
C GLU A 143 10.44 5.17 -5.64
N GLU A 144 11.64 5.73 -5.54
CA GLU A 144 12.87 4.93 -5.61
C GLU A 144 12.91 3.89 -4.48
N PHE A 145 12.54 4.30 -3.26
CA PHE A 145 12.48 3.41 -2.12
C PHE A 145 11.41 2.32 -2.29
N THR A 146 10.20 2.69 -2.65
CA THR A 146 9.09 1.72 -2.80
C THR A 146 9.25 0.82 -4.02
N ASP A 147 9.87 1.29 -5.10
CA ASP A 147 10.29 0.43 -6.21
C ASP A 147 11.28 -0.63 -5.73
N ALA A 148 12.23 -0.25 -4.86
CA ALA A 148 13.16 -1.21 -4.25
C ALA A 148 12.44 -2.22 -3.36
N VAL A 149 11.41 -1.81 -2.63
CA VAL A 149 10.55 -2.72 -1.84
C VAL A 149 9.88 -3.75 -2.75
N ILE A 150 9.26 -3.31 -3.83
CA ILE A 150 8.58 -4.20 -4.79
C ILE A 150 9.58 -5.19 -5.40
N ARG A 151 10.75 -4.72 -5.83
CA ARG A 151 11.81 -5.59 -6.37
C ARG A 151 12.28 -6.60 -5.33
N TYR A 152 12.46 -6.17 -4.08
CA TYR A 152 12.90 -7.08 -3.03
C TYR A 152 11.90 -8.21 -2.78
N VAL A 153 10.61 -7.88 -2.71
CA VAL A 153 9.54 -8.89 -2.60
C VAL A 153 9.55 -9.82 -3.81
N SER A 154 9.68 -9.26 -5.01
CA SER A 154 9.75 -10.05 -6.24
C SER A 154 10.93 -11.03 -6.25
N ASP A 155 12.10 -10.59 -5.79
CA ASP A 155 13.33 -11.38 -5.85
C ASP A 155 13.46 -12.40 -4.71
N ASN A 156 12.84 -12.14 -3.56
CA ASN A 156 13.10 -12.90 -2.32
C ASN A 156 11.88 -13.62 -1.74
N CYS A 157 10.67 -13.34 -2.22
CA CYS A 157 9.45 -14.02 -1.81
C CYS A 157 8.95 -14.95 -2.92
N GLU A 158 7.98 -15.81 -2.60
CA GLU A 158 7.35 -16.73 -3.53
C GLU A 158 5.83 -16.59 -3.51
N GLY A 159 5.20 -16.65 -4.68
CA GLY A 159 3.74 -16.75 -4.79
C GLY A 159 2.97 -15.57 -4.22
N VAL A 160 3.51 -14.36 -4.33
CA VAL A 160 2.83 -13.14 -3.87
C VAL A 160 1.85 -12.66 -4.95
N VAL A 161 0.67 -12.23 -4.53
CA VAL A 161 -0.34 -11.64 -5.42
C VAL A 161 -0.24 -10.13 -5.36
N PHE A 162 0.10 -9.50 -6.48
CA PHE A 162 0.16 -8.03 -6.59
C PHE A 162 -1.12 -7.52 -7.23
N MET A 163 -1.82 -6.63 -6.56
CA MET A 163 -3.00 -5.94 -7.09
C MET A 163 -2.61 -4.53 -7.51
N LEU A 164 -2.65 -4.28 -8.82
CA LEU A 164 -2.25 -3.03 -9.43
C LEU A 164 -3.46 -2.35 -10.06
N TRP A 165 -3.94 -1.28 -9.42
CA TRP A 165 -5.16 -0.59 -9.80
C TRP A 165 -4.87 0.80 -10.38
N GLY A 166 -5.25 0.98 -11.63
CA GLY A 166 -5.03 2.22 -12.39
C GLY A 166 -3.68 2.27 -13.09
N ASN A 167 -3.51 3.23 -13.96
CA ASN A 167 -2.33 3.34 -14.84
C ASN A 167 -1.03 3.50 -14.05
N PHE A 168 -1.05 4.29 -12.97
CA PHE A 168 0.13 4.51 -12.14
C PHE A 168 0.62 3.19 -11.51
N ALA A 169 -0.26 2.46 -10.82
CA ALA A 169 0.12 1.20 -10.20
C ALA A 169 0.53 0.16 -11.25
N ARG A 170 -0.20 0.07 -12.36
CA ARG A 170 0.13 -0.84 -13.47
C ARG A 170 1.49 -0.56 -14.10
N SER A 171 1.99 0.67 -14.04
CA SER A 171 3.34 1.01 -14.52
C SER A 171 4.45 0.30 -13.74
N LYS A 172 4.16 -0.21 -12.55
CA LYS A 172 5.13 -0.92 -11.70
C LYS A 172 5.22 -2.43 -12.00
N ARG A 173 4.39 -2.95 -12.91
CA ARG A 173 4.34 -4.39 -13.21
C ARG A 173 5.67 -4.99 -13.67
N ASP A 174 6.50 -4.21 -14.35
CA ASP A 174 7.78 -4.70 -14.87
C ASP A 174 8.86 -4.87 -13.78
N LEU A 175 8.58 -4.42 -12.55
CA LEU A 175 9.41 -4.69 -11.37
C LEU A 175 9.18 -6.10 -10.80
N ILE A 176 8.15 -6.81 -11.27
CA ILE A 176 7.67 -8.07 -10.70
C ILE A 176 7.96 -9.22 -11.64
N ASP A 177 8.60 -10.27 -11.12
CA ASP A 177 8.82 -11.53 -11.84
C ASP A 177 7.50 -12.34 -11.87
N ARG A 178 6.85 -12.37 -13.02
CA ARG A 178 5.56 -13.05 -13.21
C ARG A 178 5.67 -14.57 -13.31
N GLN A 179 6.86 -15.12 -13.38
CA GLN A 179 7.07 -16.56 -13.28
C GLN A 179 7.01 -17.04 -11.82
N ARG A 180 7.28 -16.14 -10.88
CA ARG A 180 7.28 -16.42 -9.43
C ARG A 180 6.07 -15.87 -8.69
N HIS A 181 5.41 -14.85 -9.26
CA HIS A 181 4.33 -14.12 -8.62
C HIS A 181 3.15 -13.93 -9.56
N TYR A 182 2.06 -13.45 -9.01
CA TYR A 182 0.81 -13.20 -9.73
C TYR A 182 0.52 -11.70 -9.74
N VAL A 183 0.18 -11.16 -10.92
CA VAL A 183 -0.18 -9.75 -11.09
C VAL A 183 -1.62 -9.64 -11.55
N LEU A 184 -2.46 -9.02 -10.74
CA LEU A 184 -3.86 -8.74 -11.04
C LEU A 184 -4.00 -7.25 -11.33
N GLU A 185 -4.41 -6.90 -12.53
CA GLU A 185 -4.54 -5.52 -12.99
C GLU A 185 -6.01 -5.15 -13.16
N ALA A 186 -6.38 -3.94 -12.76
CA ALA A 186 -7.70 -3.37 -12.94
C ALA A 186 -7.62 -1.84 -13.08
N ALA A 187 -8.75 -1.23 -13.42
CA ALA A 187 -8.90 0.21 -13.34
C ALA A 187 -8.82 0.67 -11.87
N HIS A 188 -8.55 1.95 -11.64
CA HIS A 188 -8.51 2.50 -10.28
C HIS A 188 -9.91 2.49 -9.65
N PRO A 189 -10.02 2.23 -8.32
CA PRO A 189 -11.33 2.23 -7.64
C PRO A 189 -11.95 3.62 -7.46
N SER A 190 -11.24 4.70 -7.78
CA SER A 190 -11.78 6.07 -7.74
C SER A 190 -13.04 6.20 -8.61
N PRO A 191 -14.04 7.00 -8.19
CA PRO A 191 -15.18 7.37 -9.02
C PRO A 191 -14.78 7.98 -10.37
N LEU A 192 -13.59 8.59 -10.48
CA LEU A 192 -13.07 9.12 -11.74
C LEU A 192 -12.87 8.06 -12.82
N ALA A 193 -12.72 6.80 -12.46
CA ALA A 193 -12.65 5.67 -13.39
C ALA A 193 -14.02 5.21 -13.90
N ARG A 194 -15.10 5.90 -13.52
CA ARG A 194 -16.48 5.67 -14.00
C ARG A 194 -16.95 4.22 -13.85
N GLY A 195 -16.59 3.57 -12.74
CA GLY A 195 -17.01 2.20 -12.46
C GLY A 195 -16.22 1.10 -13.14
N ALA A 196 -15.15 1.42 -13.88
CA ALA A 196 -14.35 0.41 -14.59
C ALA A 196 -13.62 -0.58 -13.66
N PHE A 197 -13.52 -0.26 -12.38
CA PHE A 197 -12.98 -1.15 -11.34
C PHE A 197 -13.91 -2.33 -11.03
N PHE A 198 -15.22 -2.11 -11.08
CA PHE A 198 -16.21 -3.11 -10.70
C PHE A 198 -16.20 -4.31 -11.65
N GLY A 199 -16.32 -5.50 -11.08
CA GLY A 199 -16.25 -6.76 -11.80
C GLY A 199 -14.84 -7.30 -12.00
N CYS A 200 -13.80 -6.66 -11.44
CA CYS A 200 -12.43 -7.17 -11.51
C CYS A 200 -12.24 -8.48 -10.72
N ARG A 201 -13.03 -8.71 -9.67
CA ARG A 201 -13.04 -9.92 -8.84
C ARG A 201 -11.67 -10.25 -8.25
N HIS A 202 -10.89 -9.24 -7.93
CA HIS A 202 -9.53 -9.44 -7.42
C HIS A 202 -9.50 -10.17 -6.08
N PHE A 203 -10.52 -10.01 -5.24
CA PHE A 203 -10.56 -10.57 -3.89
C PHE A 203 -10.77 -12.10 -3.91
N SER A 204 -11.73 -12.59 -4.69
CA SER A 204 -11.90 -14.03 -4.92
C SER A 204 -10.74 -14.62 -5.70
N ARG A 205 -10.26 -13.94 -6.73
CA ARG A 205 -9.12 -14.39 -7.54
C ARG A 205 -7.85 -14.53 -6.71
N ALA A 206 -7.56 -13.57 -5.84
CA ALA A 206 -6.42 -13.66 -4.94
C ALA A 206 -6.54 -14.86 -3.99
N ASN A 207 -7.72 -15.09 -3.43
CA ASN A 207 -7.97 -16.23 -2.54
C ASN A 207 -7.86 -17.57 -3.27
N ASP A 208 -8.35 -17.66 -4.50
CA ASP A 208 -8.20 -18.86 -5.34
C ASP A 208 -6.72 -19.16 -5.60
N ILE A 209 -5.94 -18.14 -5.94
CA ILE A 209 -4.50 -18.26 -6.15
C ILE A 209 -3.81 -18.74 -4.86
N LEU A 210 -4.06 -18.07 -3.73
CA LEU A 210 -3.45 -18.41 -2.45
C LEU A 210 -3.77 -19.86 -2.05
N SER A 211 -5.02 -20.27 -2.18
CA SER A 211 -5.44 -21.66 -1.92
C SER A 211 -4.73 -22.65 -2.83
N SER A 212 -4.58 -22.31 -4.11
CA SER A 212 -3.93 -23.20 -5.10
C SER A 212 -2.46 -23.47 -4.82
N ILE A 213 -1.80 -22.57 -4.12
CA ILE A 213 -0.38 -22.71 -3.72
C ILE A 213 -0.21 -23.08 -2.25
N GLY A 214 -1.30 -23.50 -1.57
CA GLY A 214 -1.26 -23.96 -0.18
C GLY A 214 -1.12 -22.85 0.85
N ARG A 215 -1.43 -21.61 0.52
CA ARG A 215 -1.42 -20.48 1.45
C ARG A 215 -2.83 -20.17 1.94
N GLN A 216 -2.90 -19.68 3.19
CA GLN A 216 -4.18 -19.28 3.79
C GLN A 216 -4.81 -18.12 3.02
N PRO A 217 -6.07 -18.23 2.57
CA PRO A 217 -6.81 -17.12 1.99
C PRO A 217 -6.93 -15.93 2.95
N VAL A 218 -7.17 -14.75 2.40
CA VAL A 218 -7.43 -13.55 3.18
C VAL A 218 -8.92 -13.46 3.52
N ASP A 219 -9.22 -13.20 4.79
CA ASP A 219 -10.57 -12.77 5.19
C ASP A 219 -10.70 -11.28 4.91
N TRP A 220 -11.36 -10.96 3.79
CA TRP A 220 -11.56 -9.58 3.34
C TRP A 220 -12.70 -8.85 4.07
N GLN A 221 -13.54 -9.57 4.79
CA GLN A 221 -14.67 -8.97 5.52
C GLN A 221 -14.19 -8.19 6.75
N LEU A 222 -14.70 -6.97 6.91
CA LEU A 222 -14.37 -6.06 8.02
C LEU A 222 -15.56 -5.87 8.94
#